data_efaecfb6c4d4a296178862ab05d9b59f
#
_entry.id   efaecfb6c4d4a296178862ab05d9b59f
#
_cell.length_a   1.000
_cell.length_b   1.000
_cell.length_c   1.000
_cell.angle_alpha   90.00
_cell.angle_beta   90.00
_cell.angle_gamma   90.00
#
_symmetry.space_group_name_H-M   'P 1'
#
loop_
_entity.id
_entity.type
_entity.pdbx_description
1 polymer ?
#
loop_
_entity_poly.entity_id
_entity_poly.type
_entity_poly.pdbx_seq_one_letter_code
_entity_poly.pdbx_strand_id
1 'polypeptide(L)' 'MSEIQNGTEKRPLECRTYTVNEIVRILGVSQARAYSLVREDLFKSVRIGNAIRISKRSFDHWLESLDL' A
#
# COMPACT_ATOMS: atom_id res chain seq x y z
N MET A 1 -5.79 6.41 -26.24
CA MET A 1 -5.51 6.30 -26.19
C MET A 1 -5.10 6.28 -25.89
N SER A 2 -5.39 6.13 -25.59
CA SER A 2 -5.06 6.06 -25.26
C SER A 2 -4.72 6.05 -24.74
N GLU A 3 -4.82 6.02 -24.52
CA GLU A 3 -4.43 6.03 -24.13
C GLU A 3 -4.21 6.20 -23.60
N ILE A 4 -4.34 6.24 -23.42
CA ILE A 4 -4.00 6.34 -23.03
C ILE A 4 -3.85 6.55 -22.55
N GLN A 5 -3.94 6.55 -22.44
CA GLN A 5 -3.66 6.66 -22.20
C GLN A 5 -3.39 6.67 -21.74
N ASN A 6 -3.48 6.53 -21.63
CA ASN A 6 -3.07 6.46 -21.39
C ASN A 6 -2.54 6.35 -20.96
N GLY A 7 -2.45 6.27 -20.82
CA GLY A 7 -1.94 5.93 -20.54
C GLY A 7 -1.38 5.96 -19.90
N THR A 8 -1.32 5.85 -19.91
CA THR A 8 -0.71 5.80 -19.50
C THR A 8 -0.28 6.41 -18.84
N GLU A 9 -0.25 6.71 -18.75
CA GLU A 9 0.14 7.33 -18.10
C GLU A 9 -0.41 7.61 -16.88
N LYS A 10 -1.14 7.46 -16.38
CA LYS A 10 -1.84 7.47 -15.25
C LYS A 10 -1.32 6.60 -14.26
N ARG A 11 -0.46 5.86 -14.60
CA ARG A 11 0.14 4.97 -13.78
C ARG A 11 0.74 5.47 -12.58
N PRO A 12 1.28 6.70 -12.50
CA PRO A 12 1.88 7.19 -11.27
C PRO A 12 0.94 7.13 -10.09
N LEU A 13 -0.34 7.34 -10.31
CA LEU A 13 -1.29 7.27 -9.22
C LEU A 13 -1.44 5.89 -8.66
N GLU A 14 -1.35 4.90 -9.53
CA GLU A 14 -1.50 3.53 -9.08
C GLU A 14 -0.36 3.06 -8.25
N CYS A 15 0.80 3.67 -8.43
CA CYS A 15 1.99 3.24 -7.72
C CYS A 15 2.19 3.92 -6.38
N ARG A 16 1.22 4.72 -5.96
CA ARG A 16 1.37 5.48 -4.73
C ARG A 16 0.83 4.80 -3.50
N THR A 17 0.06 3.77 -3.67
CA THR A 17 -0.52 3.08 -2.53
C THR A 17 -0.43 1.59 -2.69
N TYR A 18 -0.47 0.90 -1.55
CA TYR A 18 -0.58 -0.55 -1.50
C TYR A 18 -1.96 -0.90 -0.97
N THR A 19 -2.46 -2.05 -1.39
CA THR A 19 -3.64 -2.63 -0.75
C THR A 19 -3.16 -3.50 0.42
N VAL A 20 -4.09 -3.89 1.28
CA VAL A 20 -3.75 -4.78 2.37
C VAL A 20 -3.23 -6.11 1.83
N ASN A 21 -3.85 -6.61 0.75
CA ASN A 21 -3.39 -7.87 0.15
C ASN A 21 -1.96 -7.79 -0.35
N GLU A 22 -1.58 -6.64 -0.87
CA GLU A 22 -0.21 -6.45 -1.33
C GLU A 22 0.76 -6.49 -0.16
N ILE A 23 0.38 -5.90 0.96
CA ILE A 23 1.21 -5.93 2.15
C ILE A 23 1.36 -7.35 2.66
N VAL A 24 0.29 -8.13 2.62
CA VAL A 24 0.34 -9.54 2.98
C VAL A 24 1.43 -10.25 2.19
N ARG A 25 1.48 -9.99 0.89
CA ARG A 25 2.47 -10.65 0.05
C ARG A 25 3.88 -10.12 0.28
N ILE A 26 4.01 -8.82 0.49
CA ILE A 26 5.33 -8.22 0.71
C ILE A 26 5.94 -8.74 2.00
N LEU A 27 5.14 -8.82 3.06
CA LEU A 27 5.63 -9.20 4.37
C LEU A 27 5.58 -10.70 4.63
N GLY A 28 4.79 -11.42 3.85
CA GLY A 28 4.62 -12.85 4.08
C GLY A 28 3.89 -13.16 5.36
N VAL A 29 2.90 -12.34 5.71
CA VAL A 29 2.14 -12.53 6.94
C VAL A 29 0.69 -12.85 6.60
N SER A 30 -0.09 -13.21 7.61
CA SER A 30 -1.51 -13.46 7.40
C SER A 30 -2.25 -12.16 7.19
N GLN A 31 -3.45 -12.27 6.63
CA GLN A 31 -4.28 -11.11 6.41
C GLN A 31 -4.64 -10.43 7.72
N ALA A 32 -4.95 -11.24 8.74
CA ALA A 32 -5.28 -10.70 10.06
C ALA A 32 -4.12 -9.91 10.62
N ARG A 33 -2.90 -10.40 10.41
CA ARG A 33 -1.73 -9.70 10.89
C ARG A 33 -1.54 -8.38 10.16
N ALA A 34 -1.76 -8.38 8.85
CA ALA A 34 -1.62 -7.16 8.07
C ALA A 34 -2.61 -6.10 8.54
N TYR A 35 -3.85 -6.48 8.80
CA TYR A 35 -4.84 -5.54 9.32
C TYR A 35 -4.44 -5.01 10.67
N SER A 36 -3.84 -5.86 11.49
CA SER A 36 -3.35 -5.46 12.80
C SER A 36 -2.30 -4.36 12.67
N LEU A 37 -1.37 -4.55 11.74
CA LEU A 37 -0.32 -3.57 11.51
C LEU A 37 -0.88 -2.22 11.06
N VAL A 38 -1.91 -2.27 10.22
CA VAL A 38 -2.56 -1.04 9.77
C VAL A 38 -3.18 -0.31 10.95
N ARG A 39 -3.79 -1.04 11.87
CA ARG A 39 -4.43 -0.44 13.02
C ARG A 39 -3.44 0.16 14.00
N GLU A 40 -2.19 -0.32 13.99
CA GLU A 40 -1.18 0.20 14.89
C GLU A 40 -0.59 1.53 14.44
N ASP A 41 -1.02 1.99 13.25
CA ASP A 41 -0.59 3.29 12.76
C ASP A 41 0.92 3.40 12.53
N LEU A 42 1.52 2.30 12.14
CA LEU A 42 2.96 2.28 11.90
C LEU A 42 3.34 3.01 10.62
N PHE A 43 2.40 3.15 9.72
CA PHE A 43 2.59 3.85 8.46
C PHE A 43 1.25 4.45 8.07
N LYS A 44 1.30 5.41 7.17
CA LYS A 44 0.09 6.15 6.80
C LYS A 44 -0.85 5.30 5.97
N SER A 45 -2.10 5.34 6.32
CA SER A 45 -3.13 4.66 5.56
C SER A 45 -4.39 5.50 5.59
N VAL A 46 -5.27 5.21 4.65
CA VAL A 46 -6.53 5.92 4.55
C VAL A 46 -7.61 4.93 4.13
N ARG A 47 -8.79 5.10 4.69
CA ARG A 47 -9.93 4.27 4.31
C ARG A 47 -10.78 5.03 3.31
N ILE A 48 -10.99 4.44 2.15
CA ILE A 48 -11.81 5.04 1.11
C ILE A 48 -12.94 4.05 0.84
N GLY A 49 -14.14 4.41 1.29
CA GLY A 49 -15.26 3.49 1.24
C GLY A 49 -14.94 2.26 2.07
N ASN A 50 -14.97 1.10 1.45
CA ASN A 50 -14.64 -0.16 2.12
C ASN A 50 -13.20 -0.58 1.90
N ALA A 51 -12.44 0.23 1.19
CA ALA A 51 -11.07 -0.12 0.85
C ALA A 51 -10.10 0.63 1.72
N ILE A 52 -8.99 -0.03 2.07
CA ILE A 52 -7.91 0.59 2.81
C ILE A 52 -6.75 0.75 1.84
N ARG A 53 -6.21 1.96 1.77
CA ARG A 53 -5.04 2.25 0.94
C ARG A 53 -3.89 2.66 1.83
N ILE A 54 -2.75 2.06 1.64
CA ILE A 54 -1.58 2.32 2.46
C ILE A 54 -0.59 3.13 1.64
N SER A 55 -0.09 4.23 2.21
CA SER A 55 0.90 5.04 1.52
C SER A 55 2.14 4.22 1.24
N LYS A 56 2.47 4.10 -0.04
CA LYS A 56 3.62 3.31 -0.44
C LYS A 56 4.91 3.88 0.14
N ARG A 57 5.07 5.18 0.06
CA ARG A 57 6.25 5.84 0.59
C ARG A 57 6.39 5.59 2.10
N SER A 58 5.30 5.76 2.83
CA SER A 58 5.33 5.61 4.27
C SER A 58 5.61 4.16 4.66
N PHE A 59 4.97 3.22 3.98
CA PHE A 59 5.18 1.80 4.24
C PHE A 59 6.61 1.39 3.92
N ASP A 60 7.12 1.82 2.77
CA ASP A 60 8.49 1.47 2.38
C ASP A 60 9.49 2.01 3.38
N HIS A 61 9.27 3.22 3.85
CA HIS A 61 10.15 3.84 4.84
C HIS A 61 10.11 3.06 6.14
N TRP A 62 8.92 2.68 6.58
CA TRP A 62 8.77 1.89 7.80
C TRP A 62 9.49 0.55 7.66
N LEU A 63 9.30 -0.09 6.52
CA LEU A 63 9.90 -1.40 6.29
C LEU A 63 11.42 -1.31 6.32
N GLU A 64 11.98 -0.29 5.71
CA GLU A 64 13.42 -0.09 5.71
C GLU A 64 13.95 0.17 7.11
N SER A 65 13.15 0.81 7.94
CA SER A 65 13.59 1.12 9.29
C SER A 65 13.67 -0.11 10.18
N LEU A 66 13.07 -1.20 9.76
CA LEU A 66 13.15 -2.45 10.51
C LEU A 66 14.48 -3.16 10.31
N ASP A 67 15.26 -2.71 9.37
CA ASP A 67 16.58 -3.27 9.12
C ASP A 67 16.52 -4.77 8.82
N LEU A 68 15.61 -5.13 7.92
CA LEU A 68 15.45 -6.53 7.54
C LEU A 68 16.46 -7.00 6.49
#